data_394c4ea2e9a82172e6b6d16e3a50f1f5
#
_entry.id   394c4ea2e9a82172e6b6d16e3a50f1f5
#
_cell.length_a   1.000
_cell.length_b   1.000
_cell.length_c   1.000
_cell.angle_alpha   90.00
_cell.angle_beta   90.00
_cell.angle_gamma   90.00
#
_symmetry.space_group_name_H-M   'P 1'
#
loop_
_entity.id
_entity.type
_entity.pdbx_description
1 polymer ?
#
loop_
_entity_poly.entity_id
_entity_poly.type
_entity_poly.pdbx_seq_one_letter_code
_entity_poly.pdbx_strand_id
1 'polypeptide(L)'
;MSNFKRLVCLLLLPLLIFPFAPQAGASAYDAHPKLVIMLVIDQFRADYLDRYRADFKGRGFRLFLDHGAYFEDCYYDYANTKTAPGHATLGTGAYTDGHGISANDWWDLDRDKKHRVSSVQDERYHLVGVPNAKQPPVGASPLNLLASTLGDSLRLATQGQARV
;
A
#
# COMPACT_ATOMS: atom_id res chain seq x y z
N MET A 1 21.92 5.36 -63.38
CA MET A 1 20.94 4.57 -62.63
C MET A 1 21.54 3.69 -61.52
N SER A 2 22.84 3.64 -61.33
CA SER A 2 23.45 2.67 -60.37
C SER A 2 23.68 3.27 -58.94
N ASN A 3 24.01 4.55 -58.82
CA ASN A 3 24.38 5.10 -57.51
C ASN A 3 23.19 5.40 -56.60
N PHE A 4 22.04 5.77 -57.16
CA PHE A 4 20.84 6.04 -56.37
C PHE A 4 20.27 4.75 -55.74
N LYS A 5 20.26 3.63 -56.48
CA LYS A 5 19.82 2.31 -55.96
C LYS A 5 20.77 1.78 -54.85
N ARG A 6 22.07 2.00 -54.99
CA ARG A 6 23.05 1.62 -53.95
C ARG A 6 22.90 2.46 -52.68
N LEU A 7 22.57 3.74 -52.80
CA LEU A 7 22.36 4.62 -51.66
C LEU A 7 21.08 4.25 -50.89
N VAL A 8 20.01 3.88 -51.60
CA VAL A 8 18.75 3.43 -50.98
C VAL A 8 18.92 2.10 -50.30
N CYS A 9 19.66 1.15 -50.86
CA CYS A 9 19.97 -0.12 -50.19
C CYS A 9 20.85 0.05 -48.95
N LEU A 10 21.79 0.99 -48.95
CA LEU A 10 22.64 1.29 -47.77
C LEU A 10 21.89 1.99 -46.64
N LEU A 11 20.84 2.75 -46.96
CA LEU A 11 19.96 3.40 -45.95
C LEU A 11 18.89 2.46 -45.38
N LEU A 12 18.48 1.43 -46.12
CA LEU A 12 17.50 0.45 -45.64
C LEU A 12 18.13 -0.73 -44.87
N LEU A 13 19.42 -0.98 -45.02
CA LEU A 13 20.10 -2.08 -44.36
C LEU A 13 20.13 -1.96 -42.81
N PRO A 14 20.37 -0.76 -42.20
CA PRO A 14 20.30 -0.63 -40.77
C PRO A 14 18.86 -0.69 -40.20
N LEU A 15 17.83 -0.49 -41.04
CA LEU A 15 16.43 -0.60 -40.62
C LEU A 15 15.99 -2.07 -40.47
N LEU A 16 16.66 -2.99 -41.15
CA LEU A 16 16.39 -4.44 -41.06
C LEU A 16 17.22 -5.14 -40.00
N ILE A 17 18.24 -4.48 -39.42
CA ILE A 17 19.13 -5.02 -38.40
C ILE A 17 18.79 -4.49 -37.01
N PHE A 18 17.71 -3.69 -36.85
CA PHE A 18 17.18 -3.47 -35.50
C PHE A 18 16.71 -4.85 -34.99
N PRO A 19 17.47 -5.49 -34.08
CA PRO A 19 16.93 -6.66 -33.42
C PRO A 19 15.65 -6.19 -32.76
N PHE A 20 14.57 -6.90 -33.00
CA PHE A 20 13.44 -6.87 -32.07
C PHE A 20 14.06 -7.17 -30.70
N ALA A 21 14.41 -6.11 -29.98
CA ALA A 21 14.72 -6.27 -28.56
C ALA A 21 13.49 -6.97 -28.01
N PRO A 22 13.60 -8.17 -27.44
CA PRO A 22 12.48 -8.76 -26.76
C PRO A 22 12.05 -7.68 -25.76
N GLN A 23 10.84 -7.15 -25.93
CA GLN A 23 10.24 -6.39 -24.86
C GLN A 23 10.28 -7.36 -23.69
N ALA A 24 11.16 -7.10 -22.73
CA ALA A 24 11.06 -7.71 -21.43
C ALA A 24 9.69 -7.30 -20.91
N GLY A 25 8.66 -8.04 -21.31
CA GLY A 25 7.35 -7.92 -20.74
C GLY A 25 7.58 -8.04 -19.25
N ALA A 26 7.18 -7.02 -18.52
CA ALA A 26 7.24 -7.06 -17.06
C ALA A 26 6.38 -8.26 -16.64
N SER A 27 7.03 -9.42 -16.46
CA SER A 27 6.37 -10.71 -16.14
C SER A 27 5.70 -10.70 -14.77
N ALA A 28 5.79 -9.58 -14.05
CA ALA A 28 5.04 -9.35 -12.83
C ALA A 28 3.51 -9.48 -13.02
N TYR A 29 3.02 -9.25 -14.24
CA TYR A 29 1.59 -9.39 -14.55
C TYR A 29 1.12 -10.84 -14.66
N ASP A 30 2.03 -11.76 -15.00
CA ASP A 30 1.74 -13.20 -15.08
C ASP A 30 2.06 -13.94 -13.77
N ALA A 31 2.55 -13.22 -12.76
CA ALA A 31 2.81 -13.82 -11.46
C ALA A 31 1.49 -14.10 -10.74
N HIS A 32 1.29 -15.34 -10.35
CA HIS A 32 0.17 -15.76 -9.51
C HIS A 32 0.67 -16.05 -8.08
N PRO A 33 0.91 -15.04 -7.23
CA PRO A 33 1.40 -15.27 -5.88
C PRO A 33 0.37 -16.04 -5.07
N LYS A 34 0.82 -17.09 -4.38
CA LYS A 34 -0.04 -17.89 -3.49
C LYS A 34 -0.25 -17.20 -2.13
N LEU A 35 0.65 -16.32 -1.76
CA LEU A 35 0.61 -15.57 -0.50
C LEU A 35 1.20 -14.19 -0.74
N VAL A 36 0.49 -13.16 -0.27
CA VAL A 36 0.98 -11.78 -0.19
C VAL A 36 0.96 -11.36 1.26
N ILE A 37 2.08 -10.86 1.76
CA ILE A 37 2.19 -10.35 3.12
C ILE A 37 2.51 -8.86 3.03
N MET A 38 1.62 -8.03 3.57
CA MET A 38 1.88 -6.60 3.77
C MET A 38 2.27 -6.38 5.23
N LEU A 39 3.54 -6.02 5.46
CA LEU A 39 4.05 -5.71 6.79
C LEU A 39 4.16 -4.20 6.94
N VAL A 40 3.31 -3.62 7.78
CA VAL A 40 3.33 -2.20 8.12
C VAL A 40 3.90 -2.03 9.52
N ILE A 41 4.93 -1.19 9.65
CA ILE A 41 5.59 -0.94 10.93
C ILE A 41 5.30 0.51 11.31
N ASP A 42 4.40 0.69 12.27
CA ASP A 42 4.01 2.01 12.76
C ASP A 42 5.21 2.74 13.41
N GLN A 43 5.28 4.05 13.25
CA GLN A 43 6.34 4.91 13.79
C GLN A 43 7.78 4.56 13.34
N PHE A 44 7.92 3.70 12.33
CA PHE A 44 9.22 3.34 11.78
C PHE A 44 9.72 4.42 10.83
N ARG A 45 10.82 5.08 11.19
CA ARG A 45 11.44 6.11 10.36
C ARG A 45 12.24 5.47 9.22
N ALA A 46 12.13 6.03 8.03
CA ALA A 46 12.83 5.52 6.84
C ALA A 46 14.36 5.51 7.03
N ASP A 47 14.92 6.54 7.70
CA ASP A 47 16.37 6.64 7.96
C ASP A 47 16.91 5.53 8.89
N TYR A 48 16.07 4.78 9.58
CA TYR A 48 16.50 3.65 10.40
C TYR A 48 17.10 2.53 9.55
N LEU A 49 16.65 2.36 8.32
CA LEU A 49 17.21 1.35 7.42
C LEU A 49 18.67 1.62 7.09
N ASP A 50 19.05 2.88 6.89
CA ASP A 50 20.42 3.26 6.63
C ASP A 50 21.25 3.41 7.91
N ARG A 51 20.64 4.02 8.94
CA ARG A 51 21.30 4.30 10.21
C ARG A 51 21.76 3.05 10.94
N TYR A 52 20.96 1.99 10.90
CA TYR A 52 21.22 0.72 11.60
C TYR A 52 21.59 -0.41 10.63
N ARG A 53 21.95 -0.07 9.39
CA ARG A 53 22.25 -1.07 8.35
C ARG A 53 23.32 -2.07 8.77
N ALA A 54 24.35 -1.62 9.51
CA ALA A 54 25.43 -2.48 10.01
C ALA A 54 24.98 -3.46 11.10
N ASP A 55 23.91 -3.12 11.83
CA ASP A 55 23.40 -3.93 12.94
C ASP A 55 22.43 -5.02 12.48
N PHE A 56 21.88 -4.90 11.28
CA PHE A 56 20.94 -5.88 10.75
C PHE A 56 21.66 -7.20 10.46
N LYS A 57 21.12 -8.27 11.02
CA LYS A 57 21.60 -9.65 10.76
C LYS A 57 21.11 -10.12 9.38
N GLY A 58 21.64 -11.24 8.89
CA GLY A 58 21.39 -11.76 7.53
C GLY A 58 19.95 -12.17 7.19
N ARG A 59 18.98 -11.87 8.06
CA ARG A 59 17.54 -12.05 7.89
C ARG A 59 16.80 -10.76 8.23
N GLY A 60 15.47 -10.72 8.13
CA GLY A 60 14.67 -9.52 8.40
C GLY A 60 15.00 -8.39 7.43
N PHE A 61 15.22 -7.18 7.91
CA PHE A 61 15.50 -6.01 7.07
C PHE A 61 16.68 -6.22 6.12
N ARG A 62 17.74 -6.90 6.56
CA ARG A 62 18.91 -7.18 5.72
C ARG A 62 18.53 -7.99 4.48
N LEU A 63 17.66 -8.97 4.62
CA LEU A 63 17.17 -9.78 3.49
C LEU A 63 16.48 -8.90 2.43
N PHE A 64 15.62 -7.97 2.86
CA PHE A 64 14.92 -7.07 1.94
C PHE A 64 15.87 -6.06 1.29
N LEU A 65 16.83 -5.53 2.02
CA LEU A 65 17.81 -4.59 1.50
C LEU A 65 18.78 -5.21 0.50
N ASP A 66 19.13 -6.48 0.68
CA ASP A 66 20.10 -7.16 -0.17
C ASP A 66 19.45 -7.86 -1.38
N HIS A 67 18.18 -8.27 -1.30
CA HIS A 67 17.49 -9.10 -2.30
C HIS A 67 16.13 -8.56 -2.74
N GLY A 68 15.60 -7.53 -2.10
CA GLY A 68 14.32 -6.91 -2.43
C GLY A 68 14.48 -5.66 -3.29
N ALA A 69 13.38 -4.96 -3.52
CA ALA A 69 13.37 -3.61 -4.07
C ALA A 69 13.25 -2.60 -2.91
N TYR A 70 14.18 -1.66 -2.84
CA TYR A 70 14.18 -0.58 -1.86
C TYR A 70 13.86 0.74 -2.58
N PHE A 71 12.80 1.41 -2.16
CA PHE A 71 12.36 2.70 -2.71
C PHE A 71 12.85 3.81 -1.78
N GLU A 72 13.92 4.49 -2.15
CA GLU A 72 14.54 5.55 -1.35
C GLU A 72 13.70 6.83 -1.32
N ASP A 73 13.03 7.14 -2.44
CA ASP A 73 12.23 8.34 -2.64
C ASP A 73 10.72 8.03 -2.64
N CYS A 74 10.23 7.43 -1.57
CA CYS A 74 8.82 7.12 -1.39
C CYS A 74 8.21 8.07 -0.35
N TYR A 75 7.43 9.06 -0.80
CA TYR A 75 6.85 10.10 0.05
C TYR A 75 5.33 10.03 0.07
N TYR A 76 4.75 10.48 1.18
CA TYR A 76 3.32 10.73 1.28
C TYR A 76 3.01 12.18 0.89
N ASP A 77 2.04 12.38 0.01
CA ASP A 77 1.63 13.71 -0.47
C ASP A 77 0.56 14.36 0.42
N TYR A 78 0.47 13.96 1.69
CA TYR A 78 -0.47 14.53 2.65
C TYR A 78 0.20 14.78 4.01
N ALA A 79 -0.34 15.75 4.77
CA ALA A 79 0.32 16.25 5.97
C ALA A 79 0.09 15.41 7.22
N ASN A 80 -1.09 14.79 7.39
CA ASN A 80 -1.46 14.08 8.61
C ASN A 80 -1.10 12.59 8.54
N THR A 81 0.18 12.28 8.70
CA THR A 81 0.72 10.91 8.64
C THR A 81 0.64 10.17 9.99
N LYS A 82 -0.42 10.41 10.78
CA LYS A 82 -0.68 9.67 12.02
C LYS A 82 -1.07 8.22 11.72
N THR A 83 -1.13 7.41 12.79
CA THR A 83 -1.39 5.97 12.72
C THR A 83 -2.62 5.62 11.87
N ALA A 84 -3.80 6.14 12.21
CA ALA A 84 -5.03 5.76 11.52
C ALA A 84 -5.09 6.24 10.07
N PRO A 85 -4.81 7.52 9.73
CA PRO A 85 -4.74 7.96 8.34
C PRO A 85 -3.69 7.20 7.53
N GLY A 86 -2.51 6.96 8.12
CA GLY A 86 -1.42 6.26 7.45
C GLY A 86 -1.76 4.81 7.10
N HIS A 87 -2.31 4.06 8.04
CA HIS A 87 -2.75 2.69 7.80
C HIS A 87 -3.92 2.63 6.81
N ALA A 88 -4.87 3.58 6.90
CA ALA A 88 -5.98 3.66 5.94
C ALA A 88 -5.47 3.95 4.52
N THR A 89 -4.52 4.88 4.36
CA THR A 89 -3.89 5.16 3.07
C THR A 89 -3.20 3.93 2.49
N LEU A 90 -2.39 3.22 3.28
CA LEU A 90 -1.70 2.00 2.83
C LEU A 90 -2.66 0.86 2.49
N GLY A 91 -3.74 0.72 3.28
CA GLY A 91 -4.72 -0.35 3.09
C GLY A 91 -5.68 -0.13 1.92
N THR A 92 -5.92 1.13 1.53
CA THR A 92 -6.91 1.49 0.49
C THR A 92 -6.30 2.00 -0.80
N GLY A 93 -5.06 2.54 -0.74
CA GLY A 93 -4.45 3.27 -1.85
C GLY A 93 -5.07 4.66 -2.10
N ALA A 94 -5.96 5.12 -1.20
CA ALA A 94 -6.58 6.44 -1.26
C ALA A 94 -5.97 7.38 -0.22
N TYR A 95 -6.11 8.69 -0.38
CA TYR A 95 -5.78 9.68 0.64
C TYR A 95 -6.97 9.95 1.56
N THR A 96 -6.77 10.82 2.55
CA THR A 96 -7.76 11.10 3.62
C THR A 96 -9.11 11.59 3.11
N ASP A 97 -9.14 12.31 2.03
CA ASP A 97 -10.36 12.76 1.34
C ASP A 97 -11.14 11.60 0.69
N GLY A 98 -10.42 10.58 0.22
CA GLY A 98 -11.01 9.39 -0.38
C GLY A 98 -11.43 8.33 0.63
N HIS A 99 -10.60 8.04 1.64
CA HIS A 99 -10.92 7.00 2.62
C HIS A 99 -11.61 7.50 3.89
N GLY A 100 -11.73 8.81 4.11
CA GLY A 100 -12.50 9.41 5.21
C GLY A 100 -11.82 9.42 6.58
N ILE A 101 -10.67 8.77 6.76
CA ILE A 101 -9.96 8.72 8.04
C ILE A 101 -8.99 9.89 8.14
N SER A 102 -9.43 10.99 8.71
CA SER A 102 -8.66 12.24 8.76
C SER A 102 -7.65 12.30 9.91
N ALA A 103 -7.88 11.56 11.00
CA ALA A 103 -7.04 11.54 12.20
C ALA A 103 -7.24 10.23 12.97
N ASN A 104 -6.51 10.03 14.09
CA ASN A 104 -6.78 8.92 15.02
C ASN A 104 -8.12 9.12 15.74
N ASP A 105 -8.48 10.36 15.98
CA ASP A 105 -9.76 10.78 16.55
C ASP A 105 -10.12 12.21 16.05
N TRP A 106 -11.40 12.53 15.99
CA TRP A 106 -11.90 13.85 15.60
C TRP A 106 -13.19 14.19 16.32
N TRP A 107 -13.60 15.46 16.24
CA TRP A 107 -14.89 15.88 16.71
C TRP A 107 -15.97 15.54 15.69
N ASP A 108 -16.93 14.74 16.12
CA ASP A 108 -18.15 14.43 15.39
C ASP A 108 -19.35 14.84 16.24
N LEU A 109 -19.82 16.05 16.02
CA LEU A 109 -20.86 16.67 16.84
C LEU A 109 -22.24 16.02 16.66
N ASP A 110 -22.43 15.26 15.61
CA ASP A 110 -23.67 14.50 15.39
C ASP A 110 -23.67 13.20 16.20
N ARG A 111 -22.50 12.58 16.41
CA ARG A 111 -22.35 11.34 17.19
C ARG A 111 -22.08 11.60 18.67
N ASP A 112 -21.18 12.50 19.01
CA ASP A 112 -20.85 12.83 20.39
C ASP A 112 -20.49 14.32 20.53
N LYS A 113 -21.28 15.06 21.31
CA LYS A 113 -21.07 16.50 21.56
C LYS A 113 -20.06 16.79 22.66
N LYS A 114 -19.64 15.77 23.42
CA LYS A 114 -18.78 15.93 24.60
C LYS A 114 -17.38 15.35 24.43
N HIS A 115 -17.23 14.36 23.57
CA HIS A 115 -15.97 13.66 23.38
C HIS A 115 -15.61 13.55 21.90
N ARG A 116 -14.34 13.31 21.66
CA ARG A 116 -13.87 12.99 20.31
C ARG A 116 -14.21 11.53 19.99
N VAL A 117 -14.58 11.28 18.75
CA VAL A 117 -14.86 9.95 18.21
C VAL A 117 -13.56 9.36 17.66
N SER A 118 -13.24 8.15 18.05
CA SER A 118 -12.09 7.44 17.49
C SER A 118 -12.34 7.00 16.05
N SER A 119 -11.27 6.94 15.24
CA SER A 119 -11.32 6.49 13.84
C SER A 119 -11.94 5.11 13.63
N VAL A 120 -11.89 4.25 14.64
CA VAL A 120 -12.44 2.88 14.60
C VAL A 120 -13.68 2.70 15.47
N GLN A 121 -14.18 3.75 16.12
CA GLN A 121 -15.29 3.65 17.05
C GLN A 121 -16.60 3.23 16.35
N ASP A 122 -17.22 2.21 16.91
CA ASP A 122 -18.53 1.74 16.45
C ASP A 122 -19.37 1.32 17.66
N GLU A 123 -20.43 2.07 17.91
CA GLU A 123 -21.34 1.90 19.05
C GLU A 123 -22.19 0.62 18.95
N ARG A 124 -22.24 0.00 17.77
CA ARG A 124 -22.95 -1.28 17.56
C ARG A 124 -22.20 -2.48 18.14
N TYR A 125 -20.91 -2.29 18.46
CA TYR A 125 -20.05 -3.33 19.02
C TYR A 125 -19.58 -2.95 20.42
N HIS A 126 -19.25 -3.97 21.20
CA HIS A 126 -18.69 -3.80 22.53
C HIS A 126 -17.44 -4.64 22.68
N LEU A 127 -16.50 -4.17 23.50
CA LEU A 127 -15.31 -4.95 23.83
C LEU A 127 -15.69 -6.18 24.65
N VAL A 128 -15.22 -7.33 24.23
CA VAL A 128 -15.44 -8.61 24.92
C VAL A 128 -14.41 -8.79 26.04
N GLY A 129 -14.80 -9.36 27.16
CA GLY A 129 -13.89 -9.74 28.24
C GLY A 129 -13.55 -8.60 29.23
N VAL A 130 -14.29 -7.48 29.20
CA VAL A 130 -14.20 -6.44 30.22
C VAL A 130 -15.33 -6.62 31.24
N PRO A 131 -15.10 -7.35 32.36
CA PRO A 131 -16.13 -7.55 33.37
C PRO A 131 -16.39 -6.24 34.13
N ASN A 132 -17.65 -5.98 34.46
CA ASN A 132 -18.10 -4.93 35.39
C ASN A 132 -17.95 -3.46 34.94
N ALA A 133 -17.83 -3.18 33.65
CA ALA A 133 -17.95 -1.79 33.19
C ALA A 133 -19.42 -1.35 33.34
N LYS A 134 -19.67 -0.26 34.07
CA LYS A 134 -21.01 0.36 34.18
C LYS A 134 -21.57 0.79 32.80
N GLN A 135 -20.68 1.01 31.85
CA GLN A 135 -20.97 1.08 30.42
C GLN A 135 -19.94 0.20 29.72
N PRO A 136 -20.34 -0.79 28.92
CA PRO A 136 -19.38 -1.57 28.14
C PRO A 136 -18.60 -0.60 27.25
N PRO A 137 -17.27 -0.69 27.22
CA PRO A 137 -16.48 0.18 26.36
C PRO A 137 -16.90 -0.04 24.91
N VAL A 138 -17.03 1.04 24.17
CA VAL A 138 -17.43 1.05 22.78
C VAL A 138 -16.44 0.22 21.97
N GLY A 139 -16.95 -0.62 21.09
CA GLY A 139 -16.15 -1.48 20.25
C GLY A 139 -15.58 -0.77 19.03
N ALA A 140 -14.96 -1.54 18.18
CA ALA A 140 -14.29 -1.05 16.99
C ALA A 140 -14.76 -1.81 15.74
N SER A 141 -14.86 -1.09 14.63
CA SER A 141 -15.08 -1.64 13.30
C SER A 141 -14.52 -0.68 12.24
N PRO A 142 -14.50 -1.08 10.96
CA PRO A 142 -14.12 -0.18 9.86
C PRO A 142 -15.24 0.78 9.44
N LEU A 143 -16.25 1.06 10.29
CA LEU A 143 -17.42 1.88 9.96
C LEU A 143 -17.10 3.23 9.30
N ASN A 144 -16.03 3.89 9.76
CA ASN A 144 -15.63 5.21 9.28
C ASN A 144 -14.80 5.17 8.00
N LEU A 145 -14.41 3.98 7.53
CA LEU A 145 -13.62 3.83 6.31
C LEU A 145 -14.56 3.87 5.09
N LEU A 146 -14.38 4.86 4.22
CA LEU A 146 -15.24 5.10 3.06
C LEU A 146 -14.73 4.48 1.76
N ALA A 147 -13.52 3.94 1.75
CA ALA A 147 -12.91 3.31 0.59
C ALA A 147 -12.76 1.80 0.78
N SER A 148 -12.83 1.05 -0.34
CA SER A 148 -12.50 -0.36 -0.35
C SER A 148 -11.00 -0.58 -0.12
N THR A 149 -10.69 -1.69 0.53
CA THR A 149 -9.30 -2.06 0.84
C THR A 149 -8.69 -2.93 -0.27
N LEU A 150 -7.35 -3.10 -0.22
CA LEU A 150 -6.66 -4.10 -1.03
C LEU A 150 -7.25 -5.51 -0.84
N GLY A 151 -7.65 -5.84 0.39
CA GLY A 151 -8.29 -7.11 0.70
C GLY A 151 -9.64 -7.27 0.01
N ASP A 152 -10.46 -6.23 -0.02
CA ASP A 152 -11.75 -6.23 -0.73
C ASP A 152 -11.54 -6.41 -2.24
N SER A 153 -10.59 -5.68 -2.81
CA SER A 153 -10.23 -5.78 -4.22
C SER A 153 -9.74 -7.18 -4.58
N LEU A 154 -8.91 -7.80 -3.72
CA LEU A 154 -8.42 -9.16 -3.94
C LEU A 154 -9.56 -10.18 -3.88
N ARG A 155 -10.45 -10.06 -2.92
CA ARG A 155 -11.62 -10.95 -2.83
C ARG A 155 -12.54 -10.82 -4.03
N LEU A 156 -12.75 -9.59 -4.51
CA LEU A 156 -13.56 -9.34 -5.70
C LEU A 156 -12.90 -9.94 -6.96
N ALA A 157 -11.62 -9.67 -7.17
CA ALA A 157 -10.87 -10.18 -8.32
C ALA A 157 -10.80 -11.72 -8.37
N THR A 158 -10.79 -12.38 -7.22
CA THR A 158 -10.76 -13.84 -7.10
C THR A 158 -12.14 -14.46 -6.91
N GLN A 159 -13.23 -13.71 -7.07
CA GLN A 159 -14.60 -14.17 -6.85
C GLN A 159 -14.79 -14.83 -5.46
N GLY A 160 -14.15 -14.29 -4.44
CA GLY A 160 -14.22 -14.75 -3.06
C GLY A 160 -13.30 -15.94 -2.72
N GLN A 161 -12.47 -16.40 -3.64
CA GLN A 161 -11.56 -17.54 -3.37
C GLN A 161 -10.35 -17.12 -2.51
N ALA A 162 -9.89 -15.87 -2.62
CA ALA A 162 -8.82 -15.38 -1.76
C ALA A 162 -9.30 -15.23 -0.32
N ARG A 163 -8.45 -15.63 0.61
CA ARG A 163 -8.62 -15.40 2.05
C ARG A 163 -7.81 -14.14 2.44
N VAL A 164 -8.47 -13.22 3.12
CA VAL A 164 -7.91 -11.96 3.63
C VAL A 164 -8.12 -11.92 5.14
#